data_5009026e202d3ea9927745e0145e91fd
#
_entry.id   5009026e202d3ea9927745e0145e91fd
#
_cell.length_a   1.000
_cell.length_b   1.000
_cell.length_c   1.000
_cell.angle_alpha   90.00
_cell.angle_beta   90.00
_cell.angle_gamma   90.00
#
_symmetry.space_group_name_H-M   'P 1'
#
loop_
_entity.id
_entity.type
_entity.pdbx_description
1 polymer ?
#
loop_
_entity_poly.entity_id
_entity_poly.type
_entity_poly.pdbx_seq_one_letter_code
_entity_poly.pdbx_strand_id
1 'polypeptide(L)'
;MKALSNIAKLMACLITIGVLFAACQPSQEKLTEQIVQLEKESLEQYDTIKMNDLLSLYQSYIEQFPQDSLAANYLFSSGKINMALRKGPQALRDFTNFANNYPQHAFLPEAYYYIAFTYEDIMYDISAAKTAYYDFLVRFPSHKLATDANLSVKYLGMSPEEIVASFEREEETILSEE
;
A
#
# COMPACT_ATOMS: atom_id res chain seq x y z
N MET A 1 18.17 -49.25 -19.06
CA MET A 1 19.01 -48.23 -19.72
C MET A 1 18.24 -47.19 -20.53
N LYS A 2 17.21 -47.54 -21.33
CA LYS A 2 16.42 -46.56 -22.11
C LYS A 2 15.62 -45.55 -21.26
N ALA A 3 15.10 -45.98 -20.09
CA ALA A 3 14.30 -45.10 -19.21
C ALA A 3 15.16 -43.98 -18.56
N LEU A 4 16.37 -44.31 -18.11
CA LEU A 4 17.32 -43.33 -17.57
C LEU A 4 17.74 -42.29 -18.61
N SER A 5 17.93 -42.69 -19.87
CA SER A 5 18.29 -41.78 -20.97
C SER A 5 17.14 -40.80 -21.27
N ASN A 6 15.88 -41.22 -21.16
CA ASN A 6 14.74 -40.35 -21.38
C ASN A 6 14.55 -39.33 -20.22
N ILE A 7 14.76 -39.74 -18.97
CA ILE A 7 14.73 -38.86 -17.81
C ILE A 7 15.83 -37.79 -17.90
N ALA A 8 17.05 -38.18 -18.29
CA ALA A 8 18.14 -37.22 -18.48
C ALA A 8 17.85 -36.19 -19.58
N LYS A 9 17.20 -36.62 -20.68
CA LYS A 9 16.79 -35.70 -21.76
C LYS A 9 15.67 -34.76 -21.34
N LEU A 10 14.70 -35.24 -20.53
CA LEU A 10 13.65 -34.40 -19.97
C LEU A 10 14.21 -33.37 -19.01
N MET A 11 15.13 -33.75 -18.13
CA MET A 11 15.81 -32.84 -17.20
C MET A 11 16.64 -31.80 -17.94
N ALA A 12 17.39 -32.20 -18.99
CA ALA A 12 18.13 -31.27 -19.82
C ALA A 12 17.23 -30.27 -20.55
N CYS A 13 16.05 -30.72 -21.03
CA CYS A 13 15.06 -29.86 -21.71
C CYS A 13 14.43 -28.85 -20.73
N LEU A 14 14.15 -29.25 -19.49
CA LEU A 14 13.63 -28.37 -18.44
C LEU A 14 14.65 -27.29 -18.03
N ILE A 15 15.93 -27.65 -17.95
CA ILE A 15 17.02 -26.72 -17.64
C ILE A 15 17.21 -25.68 -18.77
N THR A 16 17.13 -26.12 -20.05
CA THR A 16 17.26 -25.21 -21.19
C THR A 16 16.08 -24.23 -21.32
N ILE A 17 14.86 -24.68 -20.99
CA ILE A 17 13.68 -23.79 -20.96
C ILE A 17 13.80 -22.76 -19.84
N GLY A 18 14.28 -23.15 -18.66
CA GLY A 18 14.49 -22.22 -17.54
C GLY A 18 15.52 -21.11 -17.85
N VAL A 19 16.60 -21.44 -18.57
CA VAL A 19 17.63 -20.46 -18.96
C VAL A 19 17.13 -19.49 -20.03
N LEU A 20 16.24 -19.90 -20.92
CA LEU A 20 15.67 -19.02 -21.96
C LEU A 20 14.70 -17.98 -21.39
N PHE A 21 13.99 -18.30 -20.31
CA PHE A 21 13.12 -17.33 -19.63
C PHE A 21 13.91 -16.28 -18.84
N ALA A 22 15.07 -16.61 -18.28
CA ALA A 22 15.92 -15.66 -17.57
C ALA A 22 16.58 -14.60 -18.48
N ALA A 23 16.70 -14.87 -19.78
CA ALA A 23 17.37 -13.98 -20.74
C ALA A 23 16.49 -12.80 -21.22
N CYS A 24 15.21 -12.75 -20.85
CA CYS A 24 14.26 -11.74 -21.35
C CYS A 24 13.74 -10.77 -20.27
N GLN A 25 14.23 -10.88 -19.02
CA GLN A 25 13.81 -9.95 -17.96
C GLN A 25 14.63 -8.66 -18.03
N PRO A 26 14.00 -7.49 -17.86
CA PRO A 26 14.73 -6.23 -17.83
C PRO A 26 15.72 -6.22 -16.65
N SER A 27 16.89 -5.59 -16.83
CA SER A 27 17.82 -5.38 -15.72
C SER A 27 17.19 -4.48 -14.66
N GLN A 28 17.66 -4.59 -13.42
CA GLN A 28 17.23 -3.74 -12.30
C GLN A 28 17.33 -2.25 -12.66
N GLU A 29 18.45 -1.83 -13.26
CA GLU A 29 18.69 -0.47 -13.68
C GLU A 29 17.63 0.01 -14.70
N LYS A 30 17.38 -0.77 -15.74
CA LYS A 30 16.37 -0.43 -16.75
C LYS A 30 14.96 -0.33 -16.16
N LEU A 31 14.62 -1.23 -15.24
CA LEU A 31 13.30 -1.22 -14.59
C LEU A 31 13.16 0.01 -13.68
N THR A 32 14.22 0.36 -12.96
CA THR A 32 14.26 1.58 -12.13
C THR A 32 14.13 2.86 -12.99
N GLU A 33 14.83 2.94 -14.12
CA GLU A 33 14.70 4.07 -15.04
C GLU A 33 13.27 4.22 -15.58
N GLN A 34 12.64 3.13 -15.97
CA GLN A 34 11.24 3.15 -16.43
C GLN A 34 10.28 3.61 -15.33
N ILE A 35 10.47 3.14 -14.10
CA ILE A 35 9.68 3.56 -12.95
C ILE A 35 9.83 5.06 -12.71
N VAL A 36 11.06 5.56 -12.58
CA VAL A 36 11.34 6.99 -12.32
C VAL A 36 10.74 7.89 -13.41
N GLN A 37 10.86 7.47 -14.67
CA GLN A 37 10.28 8.24 -15.78
C GLN A 37 8.75 8.29 -15.68
N LEU A 38 8.11 7.17 -15.42
CA LEU A 38 6.65 7.09 -15.35
C LEU A 38 6.09 7.76 -14.07
N GLU A 39 6.80 7.70 -12.94
CA GLU A 39 6.48 8.47 -11.74
C GLU A 39 6.44 9.97 -12.02
N LYS A 40 7.47 10.50 -12.70
CA LYS A 40 7.54 11.90 -13.08
C LYS A 40 6.37 12.31 -13.97
N GLU A 41 6.06 11.51 -14.99
CA GLU A 41 4.94 11.77 -15.89
C GLU A 41 3.58 11.70 -15.20
N SER A 42 3.44 10.81 -14.20
CA SER A 42 2.20 10.65 -13.43
C SER A 42 1.96 11.79 -12.44
N LEU A 43 3.02 12.49 -12.00
CA LEU A 43 2.90 13.67 -11.13
C LEU A 43 2.43 14.91 -11.90
N GLU A 44 2.71 15.00 -13.21
CA GLU A 44 2.34 16.14 -14.04
C GLU A 44 0.84 16.13 -14.39
N GLN A 45 0.24 14.96 -14.51
CA GLN A 45 -1.17 14.80 -14.86
C GLN A 45 -1.74 13.51 -14.25
N TYR A 46 -2.93 13.64 -13.62
CA TYR A 46 -3.68 12.46 -13.17
C TYR A 46 -4.12 11.62 -14.37
N ASP A 47 -3.46 10.46 -14.55
CA ASP A 47 -3.70 9.53 -15.65
C ASP A 47 -3.82 8.09 -15.13
N THR A 48 -5.03 7.56 -15.17
CA THR A 48 -5.32 6.22 -14.66
C THR A 48 -4.63 5.10 -15.45
N ILE A 49 -4.30 5.32 -16.72
CA ILE A 49 -3.56 4.37 -17.55
C ILE A 49 -2.13 4.30 -17.06
N LYS A 50 -1.45 5.45 -16.96
CA LYS A 50 -0.08 5.55 -16.44
C LYS A 50 0.04 5.01 -15.02
N MET A 51 -0.94 5.27 -14.15
CA MET A 51 -0.97 4.73 -12.79
C MET A 51 -1.05 3.19 -12.80
N ASN A 52 -1.82 2.59 -13.69
CA ASN A 52 -1.87 1.12 -13.81
C ASN A 52 -0.58 0.54 -14.40
N ASP A 53 0.03 1.22 -15.37
CA ASP A 53 1.34 0.82 -15.90
C ASP A 53 2.42 0.90 -14.81
N LEU A 54 2.39 1.94 -13.98
CA LEU A 54 3.30 2.10 -12.85
C LEU A 54 3.13 0.99 -11.81
N LEU A 55 1.88 0.61 -11.48
CA LEU A 55 1.61 -0.54 -10.62
C LEU A 55 2.22 -1.84 -11.18
N SER A 56 2.16 -2.04 -12.49
CA SER A 56 2.74 -3.20 -13.15
C SER A 56 4.26 -3.22 -13.08
N LEU A 57 4.90 -2.05 -13.23
CA LEU A 57 6.35 -1.90 -13.07
C LEU A 57 6.80 -2.14 -11.62
N TYR A 58 6.08 -1.59 -10.63
CA TYR A 58 6.35 -1.83 -9.22
C TYR A 58 6.24 -3.32 -8.88
N GLN A 59 5.17 -3.99 -9.33
CA GLN A 59 4.99 -5.41 -9.12
C GLN A 59 6.17 -6.21 -9.71
N SER A 60 6.56 -5.90 -10.95
CA SER A 60 7.69 -6.55 -11.61
C SER A 60 8.99 -6.37 -10.85
N TYR A 61 9.23 -5.17 -10.29
CA TYR A 61 10.41 -4.88 -9.49
C TYR A 61 10.42 -5.67 -8.18
N ILE A 62 9.31 -5.65 -7.44
CA ILE A 62 9.16 -6.35 -6.16
C ILE A 62 9.38 -7.87 -6.32
N GLU A 63 8.84 -8.44 -7.40
CA GLU A 63 8.98 -9.87 -7.69
C GLU A 63 10.42 -10.27 -8.07
N GLN A 64 11.11 -9.42 -8.84
CA GLN A 64 12.46 -9.71 -9.31
C GLN A 64 13.55 -9.38 -8.27
N PHE A 65 13.32 -8.34 -7.46
CA PHE A 65 14.31 -7.81 -6.52
C PHE A 65 13.74 -7.66 -5.10
N PRO A 66 13.18 -8.72 -4.49
CA PRO A 66 12.45 -8.63 -3.22
C PRO A 66 13.33 -8.23 -2.02
N GLN A 67 14.66 -8.36 -2.14
CA GLN A 67 15.61 -7.98 -1.10
C GLN A 67 16.22 -6.59 -1.29
N ASP A 68 15.86 -5.92 -2.38
CA ASP A 68 16.31 -4.54 -2.62
C ASP A 68 15.53 -3.54 -1.77
N SER A 69 16.22 -2.50 -1.31
CA SER A 69 15.62 -1.46 -0.47
C SER A 69 14.47 -0.70 -1.15
N LEU A 70 14.50 -0.59 -2.47
CA LEU A 70 13.43 0.06 -3.25
C LEU A 70 12.16 -0.79 -3.31
N ALA A 71 12.24 -2.12 -3.14
CA ALA A 71 11.06 -2.97 -3.14
C ALA A 71 10.04 -2.56 -2.07
N ALA A 72 10.51 -2.20 -0.88
CA ALA A 72 9.66 -1.66 0.19
C ALA A 72 8.97 -0.35 -0.23
N ASN A 73 9.73 0.59 -0.80
CA ASN A 73 9.19 1.86 -1.25
C ASN A 73 8.14 1.68 -2.36
N TYR A 74 8.40 0.80 -3.32
CA TYR A 74 7.46 0.51 -4.40
C TYR A 74 6.20 -0.19 -3.92
N LEU A 75 6.30 -1.10 -2.95
CA LEU A 75 5.11 -1.72 -2.35
C LEU A 75 4.24 -0.71 -1.61
N PHE A 76 4.85 0.20 -0.83
CA PHE A 76 4.14 1.28 -0.18
C PHE A 76 3.49 2.24 -1.19
N SER A 77 4.22 2.60 -2.26
CA SER A 77 3.71 3.44 -3.34
C SER A 77 2.57 2.76 -4.12
N SER A 78 2.63 1.44 -4.32
CA SER A 78 1.52 0.66 -4.90
C SER A 78 0.24 0.81 -4.08
N GLY A 79 0.32 0.72 -2.76
CA GLY A 79 -0.81 0.95 -1.87
C GLY A 79 -1.41 2.34 -2.06
N LYS A 80 -0.59 3.38 -2.13
CA LYS A 80 -1.04 4.76 -2.36
C LYS A 80 -1.70 4.95 -3.73
N ILE A 81 -1.14 4.38 -4.79
CA ILE A 81 -1.75 4.44 -6.13
C ILE A 81 -3.07 3.68 -6.14
N ASN A 82 -3.16 2.50 -5.52
CA ASN A 82 -4.41 1.75 -5.41
C ASN A 82 -5.48 2.51 -4.63
N MET A 83 -5.11 3.27 -3.59
CA MET A 83 -6.04 4.20 -2.91
C MET A 83 -6.52 5.30 -3.87
N ALA A 84 -5.62 5.96 -4.58
CA ALA A 84 -5.96 7.02 -5.54
C ALA A 84 -6.89 6.52 -6.65
N LEU A 85 -6.71 5.28 -7.08
CA LEU A 85 -7.58 4.60 -8.06
C LEU A 85 -8.86 4.01 -7.43
N ARG A 86 -9.14 4.26 -6.15
CA ARG A 86 -10.29 3.72 -5.39
C ARG A 86 -10.35 2.17 -5.38
N LYS A 87 -9.21 1.51 -5.51
CA LYS A 87 -9.05 0.05 -5.48
C LYS A 87 -8.80 -0.42 -4.03
N GLY A 88 -9.79 -0.29 -3.15
CA GLY A 88 -9.68 -0.55 -1.71
C GLY A 88 -9.07 -1.90 -1.34
N PRO A 89 -9.57 -3.05 -1.87
CA PRO A 89 -8.99 -4.36 -1.54
C PRO A 89 -7.52 -4.50 -1.94
N GLN A 90 -7.07 -3.87 -3.04
CA GLN A 90 -5.69 -3.88 -3.48
C GLN A 90 -4.81 -3.01 -2.56
N ALA A 91 -5.28 -1.81 -2.22
CA ALA A 91 -4.60 -0.92 -1.29
C ALA A 91 -4.39 -1.58 0.08
N LEU A 92 -5.43 -2.19 0.65
CA LEU A 92 -5.35 -2.94 1.92
C LEU A 92 -4.33 -4.06 1.85
N ARG A 93 -4.32 -4.84 0.77
CA ARG A 93 -3.35 -5.91 0.57
C ARG A 93 -1.92 -5.38 0.55
N ASP A 94 -1.68 -4.31 -0.21
CA ASP A 94 -0.34 -3.75 -0.39
C ASP A 94 0.20 -3.17 0.94
N PHE A 95 -0.59 -2.37 1.67
CA PHE A 95 -0.18 -1.84 2.97
C PHE A 95 -0.03 -2.94 4.04
N THR A 96 -0.89 -3.96 4.05
CA THR A 96 -0.76 -5.10 4.96
C THR A 96 0.51 -5.90 4.67
N ASN A 97 0.80 -6.19 3.40
CA ASN A 97 2.03 -6.84 2.98
C ASN A 97 3.27 -6.00 3.34
N PHE A 98 3.18 -4.67 3.15
CA PHE A 98 4.26 -3.76 3.55
C PHE A 98 4.51 -3.84 5.05
N ALA A 99 3.47 -3.72 5.88
CA ALA A 99 3.61 -3.77 7.34
C ALA A 99 4.19 -5.10 7.84
N ASN A 100 3.82 -6.22 7.21
CA ASN A 100 4.30 -7.55 7.57
C ASN A 100 5.75 -7.80 7.13
N ASN A 101 6.12 -7.35 5.93
CA ASN A 101 7.42 -7.66 5.34
C ASN A 101 8.51 -6.66 5.76
N TYR A 102 8.12 -5.42 6.11
CA TYR A 102 9.05 -4.33 6.42
C TYR A 102 8.75 -3.66 7.78
N PRO A 103 8.74 -4.42 8.90
CA PRO A 103 8.31 -3.92 10.22
C PRO A 103 9.24 -2.88 10.83
N GLN A 104 10.41 -2.62 10.24
CA GLN A 104 11.37 -1.60 10.68
C GLN A 104 11.47 -0.41 9.71
N HIS A 105 10.62 -0.38 8.69
CA HIS A 105 10.66 0.69 7.69
C HIS A 105 10.09 2.00 8.24
N ALA A 106 10.65 3.13 7.83
CA ALA A 106 10.21 4.45 8.28
C ALA A 106 8.73 4.76 7.99
N PHE A 107 8.16 4.18 6.93
CA PHE A 107 6.74 4.35 6.56
C PHE A 107 5.79 3.34 7.21
N LEU A 108 6.27 2.56 8.19
CA LEU A 108 5.41 1.60 8.87
C LEU A 108 4.19 2.27 9.54
N PRO A 109 4.35 3.39 10.28
CA PRO A 109 3.21 4.08 10.86
C PRO A 109 2.20 4.56 9.80
N GLU A 110 2.69 5.14 8.71
CA GLU A 110 1.84 5.59 7.61
C GLU A 110 1.06 4.43 6.97
N ALA A 111 1.67 3.24 6.84
CA ALA A 111 0.97 2.07 6.31
C ALA A 111 -0.21 1.66 7.20
N TYR A 112 -0.04 1.63 8.52
CA TYR A 112 -1.13 1.37 9.46
C TYR A 112 -2.24 2.42 9.38
N TYR A 113 -1.88 3.69 9.28
CA TYR A 113 -2.85 4.77 9.10
C TYR A 113 -3.62 4.61 7.79
N TYR A 114 -2.95 4.32 6.68
CA TYR A 114 -3.61 4.17 5.38
C TYR A 114 -4.48 2.91 5.28
N ILE A 115 -4.21 1.86 6.05
CA ILE A 115 -5.14 0.74 6.21
C ILE A 115 -6.46 1.23 6.81
N ALA A 116 -6.40 1.99 7.89
CA ALA A 116 -7.60 2.54 8.53
C ALA A 116 -8.35 3.49 7.60
N PHE A 117 -7.64 4.43 6.97
CA PHE A 117 -8.21 5.38 6.01
C PHE A 117 -8.83 4.70 4.79
N THR A 118 -8.24 3.59 4.32
CA THR A 118 -8.80 2.82 3.22
C THR A 118 -10.15 2.19 3.60
N TYR A 119 -10.27 1.66 4.81
CA TYR A 119 -11.55 1.16 5.31
C TYR A 119 -12.59 2.27 5.43
N GLU A 120 -12.21 3.45 5.93
CA GLU A 120 -13.10 4.60 6.09
C GLU A 120 -13.57 5.15 4.74
N ASP A 121 -12.63 5.60 3.89
CA ASP A 121 -12.92 6.44 2.72
C ASP A 121 -13.24 5.63 1.46
N ILE A 122 -12.73 4.42 1.32
CA ILE A 122 -12.87 3.63 0.09
C ILE A 122 -13.82 2.46 0.26
N MET A 123 -13.72 1.73 1.37
CA MET A 123 -14.53 0.55 1.65
C MET A 123 -15.84 0.89 2.38
N TYR A 124 -15.91 2.06 3.01
CA TYR A 124 -17.04 2.50 3.85
C TYR A 124 -17.36 1.52 4.98
N ASP A 125 -16.32 0.77 5.45
CA ASP A 125 -16.43 -0.14 6.58
C ASP A 125 -16.03 0.56 7.88
N ILE A 126 -17.01 1.22 8.49
CA ILE A 126 -16.85 2.00 9.72
C ILE A 126 -16.29 1.15 10.87
N SER A 127 -16.69 -0.11 10.98
CA SER A 127 -16.25 -1.00 12.05
C SER A 127 -14.78 -1.38 11.89
N ALA A 128 -14.38 -1.76 10.66
CA ALA A 128 -13.00 -2.09 10.35
C ALA A 128 -12.09 -0.85 10.45
N ALA A 129 -12.55 0.32 9.96
CA ALA A 129 -11.84 1.58 10.07
C ALA A 129 -11.54 1.94 11.52
N LYS A 130 -12.55 1.88 12.39
CA LYS A 130 -12.41 2.17 13.82
C LYS A 130 -11.37 1.27 14.48
N THR A 131 -11.44 -0.03 14.20
CA THR A 131 -10.48 -1.01 14.73
C THR A 131 -9.06 -0.71 14.26
N ALA A 132 -8.88 -0.41 12.97
CA ALA A 132 -7.57 -0.13 12.39
C ALA A 132 -6.97 1.20 12.89
N TYR A 133 -7.78 2.25 13.09
CA TYR A 133 -7.32 3.50 13.71
C TYR A 133 -6.88 3.28 15.16
N TYR A 134 -7.61 2.50 15.95
CA TYR A 134 -7.17 2.17 17.31
C TYR A 134 -5.87 1.39 17.32
N ASP A 135 -5.68 0.41 16.42
CA ASP A 135 -4.42 -0.31 16.30
C ASP A 135 -3.25 0.63 15.95
N PHE A 136 -3.47 1.58 15.03
CA PHE A 136 -2.50 2.63 14.72
C PHE A 136 -2.16 3.49 15.96
N LEU A 137 -3.16 3.99 16.67
CA LEU A 137 -2.97 4.86 17.83
C LEU A 137 -2.26 4.18 19.00
N VAL A 138 -2.53 2.88 19.21
CA VAL A 138 -1.84 2.06 20.24
C VAL A 138 -0.37 1.86 19.89
N ARG A 139 -0.05 1.61 18.62
CA ARG A 139 1.32 1.36 18.16
C ARG A 139 2.15 2.63 18.02
N PHE A 140 1.54 3.72 17.58
CA PHE A 140 2.21 4.95 17.17
C PHE A 140 1.57 6.21 17.80
N PRO A 141 1.43 6.27 19.13
CA PRO A 141 0.67 7.36 19.80
C PRO A 141 1.28 8.74 19.61
N SER A 142 2.59 8.82 19.34
CA SER A 142 3.30 10.09 19.14
C SER A 142 3.58 10.41 17.67
N HIS A 143 3.01 9.65 16.73
CA HIS A 143 3.22 9.92 15.31
C HIS A 143 2.42 11.17 14.88
N LYS A 144 2.93 11.92 13.89
CA LYS A 144 2.28 13.14 13.35
C LYS A 144 0.82 12.94 12.92
N LEU A 145 0.44 11.72 12.49
CA LEU A 145 -0.93 11.36 12.09
C LEU A 145 -1.82 10.92 13.27
N ALA A 146 -1.31 10.91 14.52
CA ALA A 146 -2.10 10.47 15.67
C ALA A 146 -3.27 11.43 15.97
N THR A 147 -3.08 12.73 15.76
CA THR A 147 -4.17 13.72 15.89
C THR A 147 -5.26 13.46 14.87
N ASP A 148 -4.90 13.26 13.61
CA ASP A 148 -5.87 12.98 12.54
C ASP A 148 -6.62 11.67 12.79
N ALA A 149 -5.91 10.62 13.22
CA ALA A 149 -6.52 9.34 13.56
C ALA A 149 -7.52 9.44 14.74
N ASN A 150 -7.21 10.25 15.76
CA ASN A 150 -8.15 10.51 16.87
C ASN A 150 -9.40 11.25 16.38
N LEU A 151 -9.23 12.24 15.51
CA LEU A 151 -10.36 12.96 14.92
C LEU A 151 -11.22 12.03 14.04
N SER A 152 -10.59 11.19 13.22
CA SER A 152 -11.32 10.18 12.45
C SER A 152 -12.12 9.26 13.37
N VAL A 153 -11.53 8.69 14.43
CA VAL A 153 -12.25 7.84 15.38
C VAL A 153 -13.43 8.58 16.03
N LYS A 154 -13.24 9.86 16.35
CA LYS A 154 -14.27 10.69 17.03
C LYS A 154 -15.49 10.90 16.13
N TYR A 155 -15.28 11.18 14.85
CA TYR A 155 -16.35 11.57 13.93
C TYR A 155 -16.77 10.45 12.97
N LEU A 156 -16.15 9.29 13.06
CA LEU A 156 -16.37 8.15 12.17
C LEU A 156 -17.85 7.71 12.19
N GLY A 157 -18.48 7.76 11.02
CA GLY A 157 -19.88 7.38 10.84
C GLY A 157 -20.91 8.46 11.21
N MET A 158 -20.48 9.64 11.64
CA MET A 158 -21.35 10.79 11.87
C MET A 158 -21.72 11.51 10.57
N SER A 159 -22.94 12.02 10.49
CA SER A 159 -23.33 12.94 9.41
C SER A 159 -22.69 14.33 9.62
N PRO A 160 -22.62 15.17 8.56
CA PRO A 160 -22.13 16.54 8.70
C PRO A 160 -22.88 17.33 9.78
N GLU A 161 -24.20 17.14 9.90
CA GLU A 161 -25.04 17.78 10.87
C GLU A 161 -24.71 17.34 12.30
N GLU A 162 -24.45 16.04 12.50
CA GLU A 162 -24.03 15.48 13.81
C GLU A 162 -22.67 15.99 14.23
N ILE A 163 -21.75 16.16 13.27
CA ILE A 163 -20.42 16.74 13.52
C ILE A 163 -20.54 18.19 13.98
N VAL A 164 -21.33 19.02 13.29
CA VAL A 164 -21.60 20.43 13.69
C VAL A 164 -22.22 20.48 15.08
N ALA A 165 -23.26 19.70 15.34
CA ALA A 165 -23.88 19.64 16.65
C ALA A 165 -22.94 19.12 17.76
N SER A 166 -21.90 18.37 17.44
CA SER A 166 -20.88 17.96 18.41
C SER A 166 -19.99 19.13 18.83
N PHE A 167 -19.64 20.01 17.90
CA PHE A 167 -18.86 21.21 18.20
C PHE A 167 -19.65 22.20 19.07
N GLU A 168 -20.94 22.45 18.76
CA GLU A 168 -21.78 23.31 19.56
C GLU A 168 -21.89 22.85 21.02
N ARG A 169 -22.06 21.53 21.23
CA ARG A 169 -22.10 20.96 22.58
C ARG A 169 -20.77 21.08 23.34
N GLU A 170 -19.65 20.94 22.64
CA GLU A 170 -18.33 21.10 23.27
C GLU A 170 -18.11 22.56 23.69
N GLU A 171 -18.49 23.52 22.87
CA GLU A 171 -18.41 24.95 23.17
C GLU A 171 -19.29 25.34 24.39
N GLU A 172 -20.52 24.84 24.44
CA GLU A 172 -21.43 25.06 25.60
C GLU A 172 -20.84 24.46 26.89
N THR A 173 -20.20 23.31 26.82
CA THR A 173 -19.57 22.64 27.99
C THR A 173 -18.42 23.48 28.52
N ILE A 174 -17.55 23.98 27.65
CA ILE A 174 -16.40 24.82 28.04
C ILE A 174 -16.87 26.11 28.72
N LEU A 175 -17.90 26.78 28.15
CA LEU A 175 -18.46 28.01 28.70
C LEU A 175 -19.19 27.82 30.03
N SER A 176 -19.64 26.62 30.34
CA SER A 176 -20.30 26.30 31.61
C SER A 176 -19.36 25.97 32.76
N GLU A 177 -18.09 25.70 32.46
CA GLU A 177 -17.03 25.37 33.44
C GLU A 177 -16.21 26.59 33.86
N GLU A 178 -16.39 27.76 33.22
CA GLU A 178 -15.82 29.06 33.59
C GLU A 178 -16.71 29.85 34.56
#